data_6e96be16b4aeb1ccdf7cf547583fbfb2
#
_entry.id   6e96be16b4aeb1ccdf7cf547583fbfb2
#
_cell.length_a   1.000
_cell.length_b   1.000
_cell.length_c   1.000
_cell.angle_alpha   90.00
_cell.angle_beta   90.00
_cell.angle_gamma   90.00
#
_symmetry.space_group_name_H-M   'P 1'
#
loop_
_entity.id
_entity.type
_entity.pdbx_description
1 polymer ?
#
loop_
_entity_poly.entity_id
_entity_poly.type
_entity_poly.pdbx_seq_one_letter_code
_entity_poly.pdbx_strand_id
1 'polypeptide(L)'
;MQDAVKYRTDVAVIGAGPTGLTAGVRLAQLGVDHLVIDRSSEPTSTSKAALVHAATLELFEQLGVVDKAIASGVVMRRLAMVDRGHPLLSIEFARLKMAYPFALGLPQSMTERLLLRRLHDLG
;
A
#
# COMPACT_ATOMS: atom_id res chain seq x y z
N MET A 1 11.41 -37.99 9.83
CA MET A 1 10.83 -37.33 8.67
C MET A 1 9.82 -36.32 9.18
N GLN A 2 10.11 -35.03 9.05
CA GLN A 2 9.09 -34.02 9.34
C GLN A 2 8.08 -34.08 8.19
N ASP A 3 6.83 -34.35 8.50
CA ASP A 3 5.76 -34.25 7.52
C ASP A 3 5.72 -32.83 6.99
N ALA A 4 6.01 -32.66 5.72
CA ALA A 4 5.91 -31.37 5.06
C ALA A 4 4.43 -30.93 5.09
N VAL A 5 4.14 -29.85 5.80
CA VAL A 5 2.81 -29.25 5.79
C VAL A 5 2.52 -28.79 4.37
N LYS A 6 1.58 -29.44 3.70
CA LYS A 6 1.15 -29.07 2.35
C LYS A 6 -0.07 -28.16 2.44
N TYR A 7 0.13 -26.92 2.07
CA TYR A 7 -1.00 -26.01 1.83
C TYR A 7 -1.53 -26.25 0.41
N ARG A 8 -2.83 -26.27 0.27
CA ARG A 8 -3.51 -26.30 -1.03
C ARG A 8 -4.33 -25.02 -1.13
N THR A 9 -4.15 -24.29 -2.20
CA THR A 9 -4.82 -23.01 -2.44
C THR A 9 -4.94 -22.79 -3.95
N ASP A 10 -5.89 -21.98 -4.39
CA ASP A 10 -6.07 -21.64 -5.79
C ASP A 10 -5.01 -20.65 -6.28
N VAL A 11 -4.61 -19.72 -5.41
CA VAL A 11 -3.62 -18.67 -5.73
C VAL A 11 -2.58 -18.56 -4.61
N ALA A 12 -1.31 -18.61 -4.97
CA ALA A 12 -0.20 -18.29 -4.07
C ALA A 12 0.45 -16.96 -4.48
N VAL A 13 0.43 -15.99 -3.57
CA VAL A 13 1.12 -14.71 -3.73
C VAL A 13 2.44 -14.77 -2.98
N ILE A 14 3.55 -14.63 -3.71
CA ILE A 14 4.90 -14.67 -3.15
C ILE A 14 5.42 -13.25 -2.95
N GLY A 15 5.57 -12.87 -1.71
CA GLY A 15 5.96 -11.54 -1.25
C GLY A 15 4.79 -10.80 -0.59
N ALA A 16 4.97 -10.39 0.66
CA ALA A 16 4.01 -9.61 1.44
C ALA A 16 4.41 -8.11 1.52
N GLY A 17 5.02 -7.58 0.47
CA GLY A 17 5.20 -6.15 0.28
C GLY A 17 3.88 -5.48 -0.13
N PRO A 18 3.86 -4.17 -0.38
CA PRO A 18 2.64 -3.44 -0.72
C PRO A 18 1.86 -4.05 -1.88
N THR A 19 2.54 -4.51 -2.93
CA THR A 19 1.91 -5.12 -4.11
C THR A 19 1.28 -6.47 -3.77
N GLY A 20 2.01 -7.35 -3.08
CA GLY A 20 1.50 -8.67 -2.71
C GLY A 20 0.34 -8.60 -1.72
N LEU A 21 0.43 -7.70 -0.73
CA LEU A 21 -0.66 -7.46 0.21
C LEU A 21 -1.90 -6.86 -0.46
N THR A 22 -1.71 -5.95 -1.43
CA THR A 22 -2.81 -5.43 -2.26
C THR A 22 -3.51 -6.55 -3.02
N ALA A 23 -2.73 -7.43 -3.65
CA ALA A 23 -3.27 -8.59 -4.34
C ALA A 23 -4.04 -9.52 -3.38
N GLY A 24 -3.46 -9.82 -2.21
CA GLY A 24 -4.11 -10.63 -1.18
C GLY A 24 -5.43 -10.04 -0.71
N VAL A 25 -5.47 -8.75 -0.38
CA VAL A 25 -6.72 -8.07 0.01
C VAL A 25 -7.76 -8.16 -1.11
N ARG A 26 -7.34 -7.97 -2.36
CA ARG A 26 -8.28 -8.04 -3.49
C ARG A 26 -8.79 -9.45 -3.72
N LEU A 27 -7.95 -10.47 -3.61
CA LEU A 27 -8.35 -11.87 -3.70
C LEU A 27 -9.34 -12.25 -2.59
N ALA A 28 -9.08 -11.80 -1.36
CA ALA A 28 -10.00 -11.99 -0.23
C ALA A 28 -11.36 -11.34 -0.48
N GLN A 29 -11.39 -10.09 -0.99
CA GLN A 29 -12.63 -9.41 -1.35
C GLN A 29 -13.43 -10.15 -2.44
N LEU A 30 -12.75 -10.86 -3.32
CA LEU A 30 -13.37 -11.66 -4.40
C LEU A 30 -13.74 -13.07 -3.96
N GLY A 31 -13.45 -13.45 -2.72
CA GLY A 31 -13.71 -14.80 -2.19
C GLY A 31 -12.84 -15.88 -2.83
N VAL A 32 -11.68 -15.54 -3.36
CA VAL A 32 -10.72 -16.49 -3.95
C VAL A 32 -9.86 -17.09 -2.85
N ASP A 33 -9.77 -18.41 -2.80
CA ASP A 33 -8.88 -19.11 -1.87
C ASP A 33 -7.42 -18.81 -2.24
N HIS A 34 -6.70 -18.19 -1.33
CA HIS A 34 -5.35 -17.70 -1.60
C HIS A 34 -4.47 -17.74 -0.35
N LEU A 35 -3.16 -17.73 -0.60
CA LEU A 35 -2.14 -17.67 0.42
C LEU A 35 -1.12 -16.60 0.04
N VAL A 36 -0.82 -15.70 0.98
CA VAL A 36 0.28 -14.73 0.83
C VAL A 36 1.46 -15.22 1.66
N ILE A 37 2.61 -15.38 1.03
CA ILE A 37 3.82 -15.93 1.65
C ILE A 37 4.95 -14.91 1.53
N ASP A 38 5.65 -14.65 2.62
CA ASP A 38 6.88 -13.87 2.61
C ASP A 38 7.99 -14.62 3.37
N ARG A 39 9.23 -14.36 2.98
CA ARG A 39 10.39 -14.87 3.72
C ARG A 39 10.63 -14.15 5.05
N SER A 40 10.12 -12.93 5.17
CA SER A 40 10.20 -12.12 6.39
C SER A 40 9.00 -12.37 7.27
N SER A 41 9.24 -12.54 8.56
CA SER A 41 8.19 -12.71 9.58
C SER A 41 7.50 -11.40 9.95
N GLU A 42 8.09 -10.26 9.59
CA GLU A 42 7.58 -8.93 9.93
C GLU A 42 7.66 -7.96 8.75
N PRO A 43 6.78 -6.94 8.72
CA PRO A 43 6.86 -5.86 7.77
C PRO A 43 8.23 -5.18 7.77
N THR A 44 8.63 -4.66 6.63
CA THR A 44 9.92 -3.97 6.48
C THR A 44 10.06 -2.83 7.51
N SER A 45 11.16 -2.79 8.22
CA SER A 45 11.50 -1.69 9.14
C SER A 45 12.10 -0.49 8.42
N THR A 46 12.68 -0.72 7.24
CA THR A 46 13.29 0.32 6.39
C THR A 46 12.26 0.87 5.42
N SER A 47 11.93 2.16 5.54
CA SER A 47 11.04 2.84 4.61
C SER A 47 11.75 3.11 3.28
N LYS A 48 11.36 2.39 2.23
CA LYS A 48 11.90 2.59 0.86
C LYS A 48 11.06 3.55 0.03
N ALA A 49 9.81 3.78 0.41
CA ALA A 49 8.90 4.70 -0.24
C ALA A 49 8.09 5.46 0.81
N ALA A 50 7.94 6.76 0.61
CA ALA A 50 7.24 7.63 1.53
C ALA A 50 6.10 8.39 0.85
N LEU A 51 5.84 8.15 -0.43
CA LEU A 51 4.84 8.88 -1.20
C LEU A 51 3.85 7.91 -1.84
N VAL A 52 2.58 8.09 -1.49
CA VAL A 52 1.44 7.40 -2.10
C VAL A 52 0.75 8.38 -3.04
N HIS A 53 0.66 8.02 -4.33
CA HIS A 53 0.06 8.85 -5.37
C HIS A 53 -1.47 8.76 -5.38
N ALA A 54 -2.12 9.76 -5.98
CA ALA A 54 -3.58 9.86 -6.10
C ALA A 54 -4.25 8.58 -6.61
N ALA A 55 -3.73 7.98 -7.69
CA ALA A 55 -4.27 6.73 -8.23
C ALA A 55 -4.19 5.55 -7.23
N THR A 56 -3.14 5.50 -6.41
CA THR A 56 -3.01 4.50 -5.36
C THR A 56 -4.00 4.74 -4.22
N LEU A 57 -4.33 6.00 -3.92
CA LEU A 57 -5.36 6.31 -2.93
C LEU A 57 -6.76 5.87 -3.40
N GLU A 58 -7.08 6.01 -4.69
CA GLU A 58 -8.31 5.46 -5.27
C GLU A 58 -8.35 3.92 -5.16
N LEU A 59 -7.21 3.25 -5.37
CA LEU A 59 -7.10 1.82 -5.11
C LEU A 59 -7.30 1.49 -3.61
N PHE A 60 -6.71 2.27 -2.70
CA PHE A 60 -6.89 2.11 -1.26
C PHE A 60 -8.35 2.28 -0.81
N GLU A 61 -9.11 3.14 -1.50
CA GLU A 61 -10.56 3.26 -1.30
C GLU A 61 -11.27 1.94 -1.64
N GLN A 62 -10.96 1.34 -2.79
CA GLN A 62 -11.52 0.05 -3.19
C GLN A 62 -11.16 -1.09 -2.22
N LEU A 63 -9.97 -1.03 -1.63
CA LEU A 63 -9.52 -2.00 -0.62
C LEU A 63 -10.10 -1.74 0.77
N GLY A 64 -10.70 -0.56 1.00
CA GLY A 64 -11.26 -0.17 2.29
C GLY A 64 -10.23 0.27 3.32
N VAL A 65 -9.08 0.84 2.89
CA VAL A 65 -8.00 1.29 3.78
C VAL A 65 -7.67 2.77 3.65
N VAL A 66 -8.30 3.49 2.72
CA VAL A 66 -7.93 4.89 2.38
C VAL A 66 -8.06 5.84 3.57
N ASP A 67 -9.14 5.75 4.35
CA ASP A 67 -9.36 6.66 5.48
C ASP A 67 -8.28 6.49 6.56
N LYS A 68 -7.94 5.24 6.87
CA LYS A 68 -6.85 4.92 7.81
C LYS A 68 -5.49 5.37 7.28
N ALA A 69 -5.25 5.23 5.98
CA ALA A 69 -4.03 5.69 5.33
C ALA A 69 -3.89 7.22 5.43
N ILE A 70 -4.94 7.97 5.10
CA ILE A 70 -4.94 9.44 5.18
C ILE A 70 -4.75 9.90 6.62
N ALA A 71 -5.44 9.27 7.58
CA ALA A 71 -5.31 9.58 9.00
C ALA A 71 -3.89 9.30 9.56
N SER A 72 -3.14 8.39 8.94
CA SER A 72 -1.80 7.99 9.39
C SER A 72 -0.67 8.70 8.64
N GLY A 73 -0.98 9.45 7.59
CA GLY A 73 -0.01 10.08 6.70
C GLY A 73 -0.07 11.61 6.72
N VAL A 74 0.73 12.22 5.89
CA VAL A 74 0.78 13.67 5.67
C VAL A 74 0.28 13.99 4.27
N VAL A 75 -0.80 14.78 4.19
CA VAL A 75 -1.36 15.23 2.91
C VAL A 75 -0.47 16.30 2.31
N MET A 76 0.03 16.05 1.10
CA MET A 76 0.85 16.97 0.32
C MET A 76 0.10 17.42 -0.92
N ARG A 77 -0.24 18.72 -0.97
CA ARG A 77 -1.00 19.33 -2.09
C ARG A 77 -0.09 19.88 -3.17
N ARG A 78 1.18 20.10 -2.84
CA ARG A 78 2.22 20.59 -3.75
C ARG A 78 3.55 19.94 -3.45
N LEU A 79 4.29 19.61 -4.50
CA LEU A 79 5.68 19.19 -4.44
C LEU A 79 6.51 20.20 -5.23
N ALA A 80 7.57 20.72 -4.62
CA ALA A 80 8.52 21.60 -5.30
C ALA A 80 9.93 21.04 -5.21
N MET A 81 10.62 21.03 -6.33
CA MET A 81 12.06 20.76 -6.39
C MET A 81 12.78 22.10 -6.49
N VAL A 82 13.73 22.32 -5.59
CA VAL A 82 14.47 23.59 -5.48
C VAL A 82 15.96 23.32 -5.54
N ASP A 83 16.71 24.07 -6.35
CA ASP A 83 18.17 24.09 -6.34
C ASP A 83 18.66 25.49 -5.97
N ARG A 84 19.53 25.58 -4.95
CA ARG A 84 20.12 26.83 -4.45
C ARG A 84 19.11 27.99 -4.26
N GLY A 85 17.90 27.64 -3.78
CA GLY A 85 16.84 28.62 -3.55
C GLY A 85 15.99 28.95 -4.80
N HIS A 86 16.30 28.38 -5.97
CA HIS A 86 15.54 28.57 -7.20
C HIS A 86 14.62 27.36 -7.45
N PRO A 87 13.33 27.57 -7.69
CA PRO A 87 12.43 26.48 -8.02
C PRO A 87 12.74 25.91 -9.40
N LEU A 88 13.06 24.61 -9.47
CA LEU A 88 13.29 23.88 -10.72
C LEU A 88 11.98 23.30 -11.26
N LEU A 89 11.14 22.79 -10.39
CA LEU A 89 9.87 22.14 -10.73
C LEU A 89 8.88 22.34 -9.59
N SER A 90 7.64 22.60 -9.94
CA SER A 90 6.53 22.61 -8.99
C SER A 90 5.36 21.79 -9.55
N ILE A 91 4.88 20.83 -8.78
CA ILE A 91 3.73 20.00 -9.11
C ILE A 91 2.60 20.36 -8.16
N GLU A 92 1.50 20.90 -8.71
CA GLU A 92 0.27 21.19 -7.96
C GLU A 92 -0.69 20.03 -8.11
N PHE A 93 -0.76 19.17 -7.09
CA PHE A 93 -1.66 18.01 -7.08
C PHE A 93 -3.13 18.42 -7.05
N ALA A 94 -3.46 19.58 -6.49
CA ALA A 94 -4.84 20.10 -6.45
C ALA A 94 -5.48 20.27 -7.83
N ARG A 95 -4.69 20.31 -8.91
CA ARG A 95 -5.19 20.38 -10.29
C ARG A 95 -5.56 19.02 -10.89
N LEU A 96 -5.26 17.92 -10.20
CA LEU A 96 -5.64 16.59 -10.65
C LEU A 96 -7.16 16.42 -10.58
N LYS A 97 -7.76 15.95 -11.66
CA LYS A 97 -9.18 15.59 -11.72
C LYS A 97 -9.36 14.14 -11.19
N MET A 98 -9.08 13.93 -9.91
CA MET A 98 -9.12 12.65 -9.24
C MET A 98 -9.84 12.79 -7.89
N ALA A 99 -10.33 11.70 -7.33
CA ALA A 99 -11.03 11.70 -6.04
C ALA A 99 -10.13 12.20 -4.89
N TYR A 100 -8.83 11.91 -4.97
CA TYR A 100 -7.81 12.31 -4.00
C TYR A 100 -6.75 13.19 -4.68
N PRO A 101 -7.01 14.52 -4.87
CA PRO A 101 -6.11 15.40 -5.63
C PRO A 101 -4.93 15.86 -4.77
N PHE A 102 -4.18 14.92 -4.22
CA PHE A 102 -2.97 15.12 -3.41
C PHE A 102 -2.09 13.89 -3.44
N ALA A 103 -0.87 14.02 -2.99
CA ALA A 103 -0.01 12.90 -2.64
C ALA A 103 0.00 12.73 -1.12
N LEU A 104 0.12 11.49 -0.65
CA LEU A 104 0.16 11.18 0.77
C LEU A 104 1.57 10.72 1.17
N GLY A 105 2.20 11.47 2.07
CA GLY A 105 3.42 11.03 2.73
C GLY A 105 3.09 9.94 3.74
N LEU A 106 3.39 8.68 3.38
CA LEU A 106 3.11 7.52 4.21
C LEU A 106 4.26 6.52 4.07
N PRO A 107 4.96 6.17 5.16
CA PRO A 107 6.01 5.18 5.12
C PRO A 107 5.52 3.83 4.59
N GLN A 108 6.34 3.14 3.79
CA GLN A 108 6.00 1.82 3.25
C GLN A 108 5.60 0.83 4.34
N SER A 109 6.31 0.83 5.47
CA SER A 109 5.98 -0.03 6.61
C SER A 109 4.57 0.20 7.16
N MET A 110 4.08 1.44 7.11
CA MET A 110 2.72 1.75 7.52
C MET A 110 1.70 1.26 6.47
N THR A 111 2.00 1.43 5.20
CA THR A 111 1.19 0.87 4.10
C THR A 111 1.04 -0.64 4.24
N GLU A 112 2.14 -1.36 4.46
CA GLU A 112 2.14 -2.81 4.65
C GLU A 112 1.30 -3.21 5.87
N ARG A 113 1.43 -2.51 7.00
CA ARG A 113 0.63 -2.79 8.20
C ARG A 113 -0.87 -2.58 7.99
N LEU A 114 -1.26 -1.52 7.28
CA LEU A 114 -2.66 -1.25 6.96
C LEU A 114 -3.26 -2.34 6.09
N LEU A 115 -2.54 -2.73 5.03
CA LEU A 115 -2.97 -3.78 4.11
C LEU A 115 -3.01 -5.16 4.80
N LEU A 116 -2.00 -5.50 5.59
CA LEU A 116 -1.94 -6.76 6.33
C LEU A 116 -3.11 -6.87 7.32
N ARG A 117 -3.38 -5.79 8.07
CA ARG A 117 -4.53 -5.75 8.98
C ARG A 117 -5.84 -5.94 8.23
N ARG A 118 -5.99 -5.25 7.09
CA ARG A 118 -7.18 -5.41 6.24
C ARG A 118 -7.35 -6.84 5.73
N LEU A 119 -6.27 -7.48 5.33
CA LEU A 119 -6.27 -8.88 4.90
C LEU A 119 -6.75 -9.80 6.03
N HIS A 120 -6.25 -9.61 7.25
CA HIS A 120 -6.71 -10.37 8.43
C HIS A 120 -8.18 -10.11 8.78
N ASP A 121 -8.67 -8.86 8.61
CA ASP A 121 -10.07 -8.51 8.86
C ASP A 121 -11.04 -9.19 7.87
N LEU A 122 -10.56 -9.57 6.70
CA LEU A 122 -11.34 -10.25 5.68
C LEU A 122 -11.36 -11.79 5.83
N GLY A 123 -10.50 -12.35 6.67
CA GLY A 123 -10.36 -13.78 6.94
C GLY A 123 -9.25 -14.36 6.12
#